data_51fe1ce549d63c75ef9cb04180df74df
#
_entry.id   51fe1ce549d63c75ef9cb04180df74df
#
_cell.length_a   1.000
_cell.length_b   1.000
_cell.length_c   1.000
_cell.angle_alpha   90.00
_cell.angle_beta   90.00
_cell.angle_gamma   90.00
#
_symmetry.space_group_name_H-M   'P 1'
#
loop_
_entity.id
_entity.type
_entity.pdbx_description
1 polymer ?
#
loop_
_entity_poly.entity_id
_entity_poly.type
_entity_poly.pdbx_seq_one_letter_code
_entity_poly.pdbx_strand_id
1 'polypeptide(L)'
;MNEMSFADRVKKYFSYLESEYRFRVTLEDNSEIRPQTDGAVEYTSDTAVVMIDSETGYAAVRFYRIKDGRDYYLTPVDIHEYLNTGDKEKELLLSPSLKDHSAASALFNQKFLLNQPEWKLEGGSTEEKLELRLRNYANWLKAHANVCLKGDFSRWPEFYKYKIHRARADHLRRGKDELAYASVKDSDGNYKLIKLSVFKDKLEHVEKLKKEFSK
;
A
#
# COMPACT_ATOMS: atom_id res chain seq x y z
N MET A 1 15.38 -30.99 -0.96
CA MET A 1 14.20 -30.26 -1.44
C MET A 1 14.71 -28.93 -1.94
N ASN A 2 14.42 -28.57 -3.21
CA ASN A 2 14.78 -27.23 -3.68
C ASN A 2 13.90 -26.22 -2.94
N GLU A 3 14.52 -25.30 -2.25
CA GLU A 3 13.82 -24.19 -1.61
C GLU A 3 13.15 -23.31 -2.67
N MET A 4 11.90 -22.92 -2.43
CA MET A 4 11.12 -22.12 -3.35
C MET A 4 11.64 -20.69 -3.35
N SER A 5 11.92 -20.13 -4.53
CA SER A 5 12.37 -18.73 -4.67
C SER A 5 11.27 -17.74 -4.24
N PHE A 6 11.65 -16.47 -4.03
CA PHE A 6 10.67 -15.41 -3.74
C PHE A 6 9.64 -15.29 -4.88
N ALA A 7 10.09 -15.27 -6.12
CA ALA A 7 9.20 -15.17 -7.28
C ALA A 7 8.21 -16.32 -7.38
N ASP A 8 8.64 -17.56 -7.10
CA ASP A 8 7.74 -18.71 -7.09
C ASP A 8 6.68 -18.60 -5.99
N ARG A 9 7.06 -18.10 -4.81
CA ARG A 9 6.11 -17.83 -3.71
C ARG A 9 5.10 -16.76 -4.11
N VAL A 10 5.53 -15.68 -4.76
CA VAL A 10 4.63 -14.64 -5.27
C VAL A 10 3.68 -15.24 -6.30
N LYS A 11 4.18 -15.96 -7.30
CA LYS A 11 3.35 -16.59 -8.34
C LYS A 11 2.32 -17.57 -7.75
N LYS A 12 2.67 -18.30 -6.72
CA LYS A 12 1.75 -19.20 -5.99
C LYS A 12 0.49 -18.48 -5.48
N TYR A 13 0.60 -17.24 -5.02
CA TYR A 13 -0.52 -16.50 -4.44
C TYR A 13 -1.14 -15.47 -5.37
N PHE A 14 -0.40 -14.96 -6.36
CA PHE A 14 -0.82 -13.86 -7.22
C PHE A 14 -1.10 -14.28 -8.67
N SER A 15 -1.01 -15.57 -9.02
CA SER A 15 -1.31 -16.09 -10.38
C SER A 15 -2.71 -15.74 -10.90
N TYR A 16 -3.66 -15.46 -10.01
CA TYR A 16 -4.99 -14.97 -10.39
C TYR A 16 -4.95 -13.63 -11.12
N LEU A 17 -3.90 -12.81 -10.93
CA LEU A 17 -3.72 -11.56 -11.67
C LEU A 17 -3.59 -11.84 -13.17
N GLU A 18 -2.89 -12.91 -13.55
CA GLU A 18 -2.76 -13.32 -14.95
C GLU A 18 -4.04 -14.00 -15.45
N SER A 19 -4.55 -14.97 -14.71
CA SER A 19 -5.67 -15.82 -15.16
C SER A 19 -7.03 -15.12 -15.12
N GLU A 20 -7.27 -14.19 -14.18
CA GLU A 20 -8.58 -13.58 -13.99
C GLU A 20 -8.61 -12.09 -14.45
N TYR A 21 -7.46 -11.38 -14.40
CA TYR A 21 -7.40 -9.94 -14.63
C TYR A 21 -6.49 -9.52 -15.80
N ARG A 22 -5.92 -10.48 -16.54
CA ARG A 22 -5.10 -10.25 -17.74
C ARG A 22 -3.83 -9.43 -17.50
N PHE A 23 -3.30 -9.47 -16.29
CA PHE A 23 -1.97 -8.94 -16.02
C PHE A 23 -0.90 -9.84 -16.66
N ARG A 24 0.29 -9.29 -16.88
CA ARG A 24 1.48 -10.03 -17.32
C ARG A 24 2.60 -9.74 -16.34
N VAL A 25 3.45 -10.71 -16.08
CA VAL A 25 4.69 -10.49 -15.34
C VAL A 25 5.62 -9.67 -16.22
N THR A 26 6.04 -8.51 -15.73
CA THR A 26 6.94 -7.56 -16.45
C THR A 26 8.29 -7.40 -15.77
N LEU A 27 8.40 -7.78 -14.50
CA LEU A 27 9.65 -7.87 -13.77
C LEU A 27 9.62 -9.12 -12.90
N GLU A 28 10.74 -9.85 -12.89
CA GLU A 28 11.01 -10.94 -11.95
C GLU A 28 12.47 -10.82 -11.51
N ASP A 29 12.67 -10.48 -10.25
CA ASP A 29 13.98 -10.33 -9.64
C ASP A 29 14.04 -11.18 -8.37
N ASN A 30 15.01 -12.08 -8.29
CA ASN A 30 15.31 -12.85 -7.10
C ASN A 30 16.64 -12.32 -6.53
N SER A 31 16.56 -11.64 -5.39
CA SER A 31 17.75 -11.07 -4.73
C SER A 31 18.80 -12.14 -4.44
N GLU A 32 20.06 -11.82 -4.67
CA GLU A 32 21.17 -12.69 -4.31
C GLU A 32 21.44 -12.73 -2.79
N ILE A 33 20.93 -11.74 -2.04
CA ILE A 33 21.16 -11.65 -0.58
C ILE A 33 20.43 -12.77 0.15
N ARG A 34 19.15 -12.95 -0.16
CA ARG A 34 18.32 -14.04 0.35
C ARG A 34 17.34 -14.49 -0.74
N PRO A 35 17.79 -15.30 -1.69
CA PRO A 35 17.03 -15.62 -2.91
C PRO A 35 15.67 -16.31 -2.63
N GLN A 36 15.50 -16.88 -1.43
CA GLN A 36 14.23 -17.51 -1.05
C GLN A 36 13.21 -16.50 -0.49
N THR A 37 13.66 -15.38 0.05
CA THR A 37 12.82 -14.41 0.77
C THR A 37 12.90 -12.99 0.24
N ASP A 38 13.90 -12.66 -0.57
CA ASP A 38 14.12 -11.32 -1.10
C ASP A 38 13.94 -11.32 -2.63
N GLY A 39 13.45 -10.23 -3.16
CA GLY A 39 13.24 -10.06 -4.58
C GLY A 39 12.07 -9.14 -4.91
N ALA A 40 11.72 -9.08 -6.19
CA ALA A 40 10.61 -8.30 -6.68
C ALA A 40 9.90 -9.02 -7.85
N VAL A 41 8.57 -8.95 -7.88
CA VAL A 41 7.76 -9.37 -9.02
C VAL A 41 6.78 -8.25 -9.35
N GLU A 42 6.72 -7.86 -10.60
CA GLU A 42 5.80 -6.85 -11.09
C GLU A 42 4.83 -7.48 -12.09
N TYR A 43 3.55 -7.26 -11.84
CA TYR A 43 2.45 -7.59 -12.75
C TYR A 43 1.89 -6.31 -13.35
N THR A 44 1.79 -6.25 -14.68
CA THR A 44 1.29 -5.08 -15.41
C THR A 44 0.11 -5.44 -16.30
N SER A 45 -0.94 -4.61 -16.27
CA SER A 45 -2.03 -4.57 -17.25
C SER A 45 -2.02 -3.23 -17.99
N ASP A 46 -2.98 -3.02 -18.90
CA ASP A 46 -3.10 -1.74 -19.62
C ASP A 46 -3.41 -0.55 -18.69
N THR A 47 -3.98 -0.79 -17.51
CA THR A 47 -4.49 0.25 -16.61
C THR A 47 -3.84 0.26 -15.23
N ALA A 48 -3.11 -0.78 -14.86
CA ALA A 48 -2.60 -0.95 -13.51
C ALA A 48 -1.27 -1.70 -13.44
N VAL A 49 -0.54 -1.48 -12.35
CA VAL A 49 0.64 -2.24 -11.96
C VAL A 49 0.46 -2.74 -10.53
N VAL A 50 0.74 -4.01 -10.30
CA VAL A 50 0.87 -4.61 -8.98
C VAL A 50 2.32 -5.00 -8.79
N MET A 51 3.02 -4.35 -7.88
CA MET A 51 4.40 -4.64 -7.53
C MET A 51 4.45 -5.32 -6.16
N ILE A 52 5.06 -6.47 -6.12
CA ILE A 52 5.31 -7.24 -4.91
C ILE A 52 6.81 -7.31 -4.73
N ASP A 53 7.32 -6.76 -3.65
CA ASP A 53 8.74 -6.78 -3.33
C ASP A 53 8.97 -7.22 -1.88
N SER A 54 10.15 -7.73 -1.63
CA SER A 54 10.59 -8.10 -0.29
C SER A 54 12.05 -7.72 -0.09
N GLU A 55 12.33 -7.25 1.10
CA GLU A 55 13.67 -7.04 1.61
C GLU A 55 13.76 -7.67 2.99
N THR A 56 14.75 -8.55 3.18
CA THR A 56 14.97 -9.27 4.46
C THR A 56 13.77 -10.07 4.96
N GLY A 57 12.96 -10.62 4.01
CA GLY A 57 11.76 -11.42 4.31
C GLY A 57 10.51 -10.60 4.65
N TYR A 58 10.54 -9.30 4.39
CA TYR A 58 9.41 -8.40 4.59
C TYR A 58 8.73 -8.09 3.26
N ALA A 59 7.57 -8.70 3.00
CA ALA A 59 6.82 -8.42 1.78
C ALA A 59 6.07 -7.09 1.86
N ALA A 60 6.08 -6.36 0.76
CA ALA A 60 5.21 -5.22 0.50
C ALA A 60 4.47 -5.43 -0.83
N VAL A 61 3.23 -4.97 -0.89
CA VAL A 61 2.43 -4.97 -2.12
C VAL A 61 2.02 -3.54 -2.42
N ARG A 62 2.37 -3.06 -3.60
CA ARG A 62 2.04 -1.73 -4.09
C ARG A 62 1.20 -1.85 -5.34
N PHE A 63 0.08 -1.17 -5.35
CA PHE A 63 -0.85 -1.13 -6.45
C PHE A 63 -0.87 0.28 -7.04
N TYR A 64 -0.58 0.40 -8.32
CA TYR A 64 -0.51 1.65 -9.06
C TYR A 64 -1.58 1.69 -10.14
N ARG A 65 -2.19 2.84 -10.35
CA ARG A 65 -2.92 3.15 -11.56
C ARG A 65 -1.96 3.65 -12.63
N ILE A 66 -2.16 3.23 -13.89
CA ILE A 66 -1.48 3.78 -15.04
C ILE A 66 -2.40 4.82 -15.68
N LYS A 67 -1.98 6.09 -15.63
CA LYS A 67 -2.59 7.19 -16.36
C LYS A 67 -1.53 8.28 -16.54
N ASP A 68 -1.13 8.54 -17.78
CA ASP A 68 -0.04 9.50 -18.08
C ASP A 68 1.26 9.22 -17.29
N GLY A 69 1.53 7.93 -17.04
CA GLY A 69 2.56 7.44 -16.15
C GLY A 69 1.98 6.68 -14.96
N ARG A 70 2.85 6.22 -14.04
CA ARG A 70 2.41 5.57 -12.80
C ARG A 70 1.96 6.62 -11.79
N ASP A 71 0.74 6.46 -11.32
CA ASP A 71 0.20 7.26 -10.22
C ASP A 71 0.82 6.86 -8.87
N TYR A 72 0.51 7.58 -7.78
CA TYR A 72 0.92 7.14 -6.45
C TYR A 72 0.28 5.80 -6.10
N TYR A 73 1.04 4.93 -5.43
CA TYR A 73 0.56 3.61 -5.07
C TYR A 73 -0.40 3.63 -3.89
N LEU A 74 -1.31 2.66 -3.90
CA LEU A 74 -2.04 2.19 -2.72
C LEU A 74 -1.52 0.81 -2.33
N THR A 75 -1.67 0.46 -1.05
CA THR A 75 -1.47 -0.91 -0.59
C THR A 75 -2.82 -1.59 -0.41
N PRO A 76 -2.90 -2.93 -0.42
CA PRO A 76 -4.13 -3.63 -0.05
C PRO A 76 -4.63 -3.22 1.33
N VAL A 77 -3.72 -2.88 2.24
CA VAL A 77 -4.04 -2.37 3.59
C VAL A 77 -4.78 -1.03 3.53
N ASP A 78 -4.29 -0.08 2.72
CA ASP A 78 -4.95 1.23 2.58
C ASP A 78 -6.41 1.09 2.11
N ILE A 79 -6.64 0.20 1.14
CA ILE A 79 -7.97 -0.05 0.58
C ILE A 79 -8.87 -0.75 1.61
N HIS A 80 -8.36 -1.79 2.26
CA HIS A 80 -9.10 -2.54 3.26
C HIS A 80 -9.46 -1.66 4.48
N GLU A 81 -8.53 -0.87 4.97
CA GLU A 81 -8.80 0.07 6.07
C GLU A 81 -9.88 1.08 5.70
N TYR A 82 -9.81 1.67 4.51
CA TYR A 82 -10.85 2.59 4.04
C TYR A 82 -12.24 1.95 4.03
N LEU A 83 -12.32 0.71 3.53
CA LEU A 83 -13.61 -0.01 3.42
C LEU A 83 -14.20 -0.37 4.78
N ASN A 84 -13.35 -0.63 5.77
CA ASN A 84 -13.76 -1.07 7.12
C ASN A 84 -13.77 0.06 8.17
N THR A 85 -13.34 1.27 7.80
CA THR A 85 -13.45 2.44 8.69
C THR A 85 -14.90 2.97 8.66
N GLY A 86 -15.48 3.22 9.84
CA GLY A 86 -16.82 3.79 9.97
C GLY A 86 -16.91 5.21 9.39
N ASP A 87 -18.10 5.64 9.00
CA ASP A 87 -18.27 6.94 8.34
C ASP A 87 -17.91 8.13 9.26
N LYS A 88 -18.22 8.03 10.55
CA LYS A 88 -17.84 9.05 11.54
C LYS A 88 -16.33 9.19 11.69
N GLU A 89 -15.61 8.06 11.71
CA GLU A 89 -14.16 8.05 11.78
C GLU A 89 -13.54 8.57 10.47
N LYS A 90 -14.11 8.25 9.32
CA LYS A 90 -13.70 8.83 8.04
C LYS A 90 -13.89 10.34 8.03
N GLU A 91 -15.04 10.82 8.48
CA GLU A 91 -15.34 12.24 8.56
C GLU A 91 -14.35 12.97 9.46
N LEU A 92 -14.07 12.42 10.65
CA LEU A 92 -13.10 12.98 11.57
C LEU A 92 -11.68 12.98 10.99
N LEU A 93 -11.25 11.87 10.37
CA LEU A 93 -9.94 11.74 9.74
C LEU A 93 -9.76 12.76 8.59
N LEU A 94 -10.81 13.00 7.82
CA LEU A 94 -10.80 13.93 6.68
C LEU A 94 -11.03 15.38 7.08
N SER A 95 -11.32 15.65 8.36
CA SER A 95 -11.60 16.97 8.85
C SER A 95 -10.34 17.85 8.88
N PRO A 96 -10.41 19.10 8.41
CA PRO A 96 -9.35 20.08 8.59
C PRO A 96 -9.06 20.40 10.07
N SER A 97 -10.04 20.14 10.95
CA SER A 97 -9.92 20.37 12.40
C SER A 97 -9.12 19.30 13.14
N LEU A 98 -8.68 18.24 12.48
CA LEU A 98 -7.79 17.24 13.08
C LEU A 98 -6.40 17.87 13.26
N LYS A 99 -6.23 18.62 14.35
CA LYS A 99 -4.99 19.35 14.67
C LYS A 99 -4.35 18.88 15.95
N ASP A 100 -5.04 18.08 16.73
CA ASP A 100 -4.55 17.69 18.04
C ASP A 100 -4.20 16.20 18.12
N HIS A 101 -3.26 15.95 18.99
CA HIS A 101 -2.68 14.64 19.32
C HIS A 101 -3.69 13.64 19.84
N SER A 102 -4.67 14.08 20.63
CA SER A 102 -5.59 13.18 21.30
C SER A 102 -6.63 12.60 20.33
N ALA A 103 -7.15 13.44 19.42
CA ALA A 103 -8.05 12.98 18.38
C ALA A 103 -7.35 12.04 17.39
N ALA A 104 -6.12 12.37 16.97
CA ALA A 104 -5.31 11.50 16.14
C ALA A 104 -5.02 10.16 16.83
N SER A 105 -4.67 10.16 18.13
CA SER A 105 -4.43 8.95 18.91
C SER A 105 -5.66 8.08 19.03
N ALA A 106 -6.84 8.67 19.23
CA ALA A 106 -8.10 7.92 19.31
C ALA A 106 -8.40 7.18 18.00
N LEU A 107 -8.16 7.81 16.84
CA LEU A 107 -8.30 7.16 15.53
C LEU A 107 -7.34 5.99 15.33
N PHE A 108 -6.11 6.08 15.88
CA PHE A 108 -5.08 5.05 15.75
C PHE A 108 -5.18 3.92 16.77
N ASN A 109 -5.86 4.12 17.88
CA ASN A 109 -6.16 3.05 18.85
C ASN A 109 -7.19 2.04 18.30
N GLN A 110 -7.86 2.38 17.20
CA GLN A 110 -8.61 1.41 16.43
C GLN A 110 -7.60 0.53 15.69
N LYS A 111 -7.57 -0.70 16.06
CA LYS A 111 -6.78 -1.86 15.62
C LYS A 111 -6.14 -1.70 14.24
N PHE A 112 -4.83 -1.49 14.20
CA PHE A 112 -4.06 -1.73 12.98
C PHE A 112 -4.31 -3.16 12.51
N LEU A 113 -4.67 -3.31 11.25
CA LEU A 113 -4.92 -4.63 10.64
C LEU A 113 -3.71 -5.56 10.76
N LEU A 114 -2.49 -5.00 10.69
CA LEU A 114 -1.25 -5.75 10.93
C LEU A 114 -1.11 -6.27 12.37
N ASN A 115 -1.95 -5.82 13.30
CA ASN A 115 -2.04 -6.35 14.65
C ASN A 115 -3.13 -7.42 14.81
N GLN A 116 -3.89 -7.72 13.75
CA GLN A 116 -4.87 -8.80 13.78
C GLN A 116 -4.16 -10.16 13.94
N PRO A 117 -4.79 -11.11 14.64
CA PRO A 117 -4.19 -12.44 14.85
C PRO A 117 -3.76 -13.13 13.57
N GLU A 118 -4.52 -12.99 12.49
CA GLU A 118 -4.22 -13.58 11.18
C GLU A 118 -2.94 -13.07 10.52
N TRP A 119 -2.37 -11.96 11.00
CA TRP A 119 -1.08 -11.43 10.54
C TRP A 119 0.09 -11.79 11.46
N LYS A 120 -0.20 -12.45 12.58
CA LYS A 120 0.82 -12.84 13.56
C LYS A 120 1.03 -14.34 13.47
N LEU A 121 2.25 -14.73 13.16
CA LEU A 121 2.73 -16.08 13.31
C LEU A 121 3.77 -16.07 14.44
N GLU A 122 3.34 -16.45 15.64
CA GLU A 122 4.24 -16.55 16.79
C GLU A 122 5.20 -17.72 16.58
N GLY A 123 6.50 -17.48 16.72
CA GLY A 123 7.54 -18.51 16.62
C GLY A 123 7.84 -19.03 15.21
N GLY A 124 7.17 -18.56 14.16
CA GLY A 124 7.42 -19.00 12.79
C GLY A 124 8.74 -18.50 12.20
N SER A 125 9.29 -19.25 11.24
CA SER A 125 10.46 -18.85 10.44
C SER A 125 10.17 -17.59 9.59
N THR A 126 11.22 -17.00 9.03
CA THR A 126 11.09 -15.85 8.13
C THR A 126 10.24 -16.20 6.91
N GLU A 127 10.44 -17.40 6.35
CA GLU A 127 9.70 -17.92 5.20
C GLU A 127 8.20 -18.11 5.51
N GLU A 128 7.87 -18.69 6.65
CA GLU A 128 6.47 -18.90 7.07
C GLU A 128 5.75 -17.55 7.27
N LYS A 129 6.43 -16.57 7.85
CA LYS A 129 5.91 -15.20 8.01
C LYS A 129 5.73 -14.50 6.67
N LEU A 130 6.67 -14.69 5.74
CA LEU A 130 6.59 -14.17 4.39
C LEU A 130 5.39 -14.80 3.63
N GLU A 131 5.24 -16.13 3.67
CA GLU A 131 4.12 -16.82 3.03
C GLU A 131 2.76 -16.38 3.58
N LEU A 132 2.65 -16.23 4.90
CA LEU A 132 1.44 -15.72 5.53
C LEU A 132 1.07 -14.33 5.00
N ARG A 133 2.05 -13.44 4.91
CA ARG A 133 1.84 -12.07 4.39
C ARG A 133 1.46 -12.06 2.93
N LEU A 134 2.18 -12.77 2.07
CA LEU A 134 1.87 -12.87 0.64
C LEU A 134 0.44 -13.37 0.42
N ARG A 135 0.05 -14.44 1.12
CA ARG A 135 -1.31 -14.98 1.06
C ARG A 135 -2.37 -13.96 1.47
N ASN A 136 -2.15 -13.27 2.60
CA ASN A 136 -3.11 -12.30 3.10
C ASN A 136 -3.22 -11.07 2.18
N TYR A 137 -2.09 -10.56 1.68
CA TYR A 137 -2.10 -9.47 0.71
C TYR A 137 -2.80 -9.87 -0.59
N ALA A 138 -2.56 -11.07 -1.10
CA ALA A 138 -3.23 -11.57 -2.31
C ALA A 138 -4.74 -11.65 -2.11
N ASN A 139 -5.18 -12.23 -0.99
CA ASN A 139 -6.60 -12.34 -0.64
C ASN A 139 -7.26 -10.95 -0.51
N TRP A 140 -6.60 -10.01 0.17
CA TRP A 140 -7.13 -8.67 0.36
C TRP A 140 -7.17 -7.87 -0.94
N LEU A 141 -6.14 -7.97 -1.76
CA LEU A 141 -6.13 -7.31 -3.06
C LEU A 141 -7.28 -7.84 -3.94
N LYS A 142 -7.45 -9.15 -3.99
CA LYS A 142 -8.54 -9.78 -4.73
C LYS A 142 -9.92 -9.40 -4.19
N ALA A 143 -10.11 -9.40 -2.87
CA ALA A 143 -11.39 -9.09 -2.24
C ALA A 143 -11.77 -7.61 -2.33
N HIS A 144 -10.82 -6.71 -2.13
CA HIS A 144 -11.11 -5.29 -1.93
C HIS A 144 -10.75 -4.40 -3.12
N ALA A 145 -9.79 -4.79 -3.94
CA ALA A 145 -9.37 -4.04 -5.12
C ALA A 145 -9.90 -4.61 -6.44
N ASN A 146 -10.79 -5.60 -6.40
CA ASN A 146 -11.34 -6.29 -7.57
C ASN A 146 -11.80 -5.33 -8.69
N VAL A 147 -12.50 -4.25 -8.32
CA VAL A 147 -13.00 -3.24 -9.27
C VAL A 147 -11.84 -2.52 -9.96
N CYS A 148 -10.83 -2.11 -9.18
CA CYS A 148 -9.63 -1.46 -9.71
C CYS A 148 -8.77 -2.41 -10.54
N LEU A 149 -8.69 -3.69 -10.17
CA LEU A 149 -8.00 -4.73 -10.96
C LEU A 149 -8.65 -4.92 -12.34
N LYS A 150 -9.94 -4.64 -12.47
CA LYS A 150 -10.69 -4.63 -13.73
C LYS A 150 -10.61 -3.32 -14.51
N GLY A 151 -9.85 -2.33 -14.00
CA GLY A 151 -9.64 -1.04 -14.65
C GLY A 151 -10.64 0.05 -14.24
N ASP A 152 -11.57 -0.20 -13.31
CA ASP A 152 -12.44 0.84 -12.77
C ASP A 152 -11.78 1.51 -11.56
N PHE A 153 -11.31 2.72 -11.77
CA PHE A 153 -10.65 3.55 -10.77
C PHE A 153 -11.54 4.67 -10.22
N SER A 154 -12.85 4.59 -10.38
CA SER A 154 -13.81 5.62 -9.91
C SER A 154 -13.61 5.97 -8.43
N ARG A 155 -13.27 4.98 -7.58
CA ARG A 155 -13.02 5.17 -6.15
C ARG A 155 -11.56 5.46 -5.78
N TRP A 156 -10.66 5.49 -6.75
CA TRP A 156 -9.23 5.74 -6.49
C TRP A 156 -8.95 7.05 -5.74
N PRO A 157 -9.61 8.19 -6.07
CA PRO A 157 -9.42 9.44 -5.35
C PRO A 157 -9.80 9.35 -3.87
N GLU A 158 -10.84 8.58 -3.53
CA GLU A 158 -11.29 8.39 -2.15
C GLU A 158 -10.27 7.59 -1.33
N PHE A 159 -9.81 6.45 -1.86
CA PHE A 159 -8.78 5.63 -1.22
C PHE A 159 -7.49 6.42 -1.02
N TYR A 160 -7.07 7.16 -2.04
CA TYR A 160 -5.86 7.94 -2.00
C TYR A 160 -5.96 9.11 -1.00
N LYS A 161 -7.09 9.80 -0.98
CA LYS A 161 -7.38 10.84 0.01
C LYS A 161 -7.31 10.28 1.43
N TYR A 162 -7.95 9.13 1.67
CA TYR A 162 -7.91 8.46 2.96
C TYR A 162 -6.47 8.14 3.39
N LYS A 163 -5.68 7.52 2.52
CA LYS A 163 -4.27 7.20 2.78
C LYS A 163 -3.48 8.43 3.24
N ILE A 164 -3.65 9.56 2.55
CA ILE A 164 -2.93 10.80 2.89
C ILE A 164 -3.34 11.33 4.26
N HIS A 165 -4.64 11.40 4.53
CA HIS A 165 -5.13 11.89 5.81
C HIS A 165 -4.76 10.94 6.97
N ARG A 166 -4.72 9.65 6.69
CA ARG A 166 -4.24 8.66 7.64
C ARG A 166 -2.76 8.86 7.98
N ALA A 167 -1.93 9.05 6.98
CA ALA A 167 -0.51 9.35 7.19
C ALA A 167 -0.32 10.64 8.00
N ARG A 168 -1.11 11.68 7.72
CA ARG A 168 -1.14 12.92 8.51
C ARG A 168 -1.50 12.66 9.97
N ALA A 169 -2.56 11.90 10.22
CA ALA A 169 -2.99 11.56 11.58
C ALA A 169 -1.90 10.75 12.32
N ASP A 170 -1.18 9.85 11.66
CA ASP A 170 -0.06 9.14 12.27
C ASP A 170 1.10 10.08 12.64
N HIS A 171 1.40 11.05 11.80
CA HIS A 171 2.41 12.07 12.12
C HIS A 171 2.01 12.90 13.35
N LEU A 172 0.78 13.37 13.42
CA LEU A 172 0.25 14.07 14.58
C LEU A 172 0.33 13.23 15.84
N ARG A 173 -0.11 11.96 15.76
CA ARG A 173 -0.05 11.02 16.89
C ARG A 173 1.36 10.83 17.45
N ARG A 174 2.38 10.86 16.60
CA ARG A 174 3.79 10.72 16.99
C ARG A 174 4.44 12.00 17.50
N GLY A 175 3.68 13.07 17.71
CA GLY A 175 4.21 14.36 18.13
C GLY A 175 5.10 15.03 17.09
N LYS A 176 4.96 14.63 15.84
CA LYS A 176 5.68 15.26 14.75
C LYS A 176 4.84 16.42 14.27
N ASP A 177 5.45 17.61 14.27
CA ASP A 177 4.84 18.78 13.66
C ASP A 177 4.42 18.48 12.22
N GLU A 178 3.30 19.05 11.74
CA GLU A 178 2.87 18.96 10.33
C GLU A 178 3.96 19.41 9.35
N LEU A 179 4.94 20.14 9.83
CA LEU A 179 6.13 20.59 9.11
C LEU A 179 7.32 19.64 9.22
N ALA A 180 7.19 18.48 9.86
CA ALA A 180 8.27 17.51 9.97
C ALA A 180 8.67 16.96 8.59
N TYR A 181 9.90 16.58 8.45
CA TYR A 181 10.47 16.07 7.21
C TYR A 181 10.07 14.62 6.99
N ALA A 182 9.60 14.28 5.80
CA ALA A 182 9.48 12.89 5.37
C ALA A 182 10.80 12.44 4.72
N SER A 183 11.27 11.25 5.08
CA SER A 183 12.39 10.62 4.38
C SER A 183 11.87 10.00 3.09
N VAL A 184 12.33 10.51 1.95
CA VAL A 184 11.92 10.00 0.62
C VAL A 184 13.18 9.55 -0.12
N LYS A 185 13.11 8.39 -0.74
CA LYS A 185 14.17 7.87 -1.60
C LYS A 185 14.15 8.66 -2.91
N ASP A 186 15.27 9.25 -3.31
CA ASP A 186 15.41 9.90 -4.61
C ASP A 186 15.61 8.87 -5.74
N SER A 187 15.72 9.36 -6.99
CA SER A 187 15.95 8.52 -8.17
C SER A 187 17.23 7.68 -8.09
N ASP A 188 18.20 8.12 -7.29
CA ASP A 188 19.50 7.47 -7.13
C ASP A 188 19.53 6.52 -5.93
N GLY A 189 18.39 6.34 -5.26
CA GLY A 189 18.22 5.45 -4.13
C GLY A 189 18.65 6.04 -2.77
N ASN A 190 19.06 7.31 -2.71
CA ASN A 190 19.44 7.99 -1.47
C ASN A 190 18.22 8.54 -0.75
N TYR A 191 18.24 8.51 0.58
CA TYR A 191 17.17 9.12 1.38
C TYR A 191 17.40 10.62 1.50
N LYS A 192 16.43 11.40 1.02
CA LYS A 192 16.35 12.85 1.24
C LYS A 192 15.24 13.17 2.24
N LEU A 193 15.55 14.05 3.18
CA LEU A 193 14.56 14.67 4.04
C LEU A 193 13.85 15.76 3.24
N ILE A 194 12.60 15.53 2.89
CA ILE A 194 11.75 16.51 2.18
C ILE A 194 10.87 17.19 3.22
N LYS A 195 10.89 18.52 3.24
CA LYS A 195 9.91 19.31 3.99
C LYS A 195 8.50 18.91 3.58
N LEU A 196 7.58 18.85 4.50
CA LEU A 196 6.17 18.47 4.32
C LEU A 196 5.31 19.42 3.46
N SER A 197 5.92 20.33 2.70
CA SER A 197 5.31 20.77 1.44
C SER A 197 4.85 19.59 0.57
N VAL A 198 5.49 18.43 0.71
CA VAL A 198 5.08 17.15 0.09
C VAL A 198 3.65 16.73 0.44
N PHE A 199 3.12 17.03 1.64
CA PHE A 199 1.70 16.77 1.92
C PHE A 199 0.80 17.75 1.17
N LYS A 200 1.22 18.99 1.02
CA LYS A 200 0.51 19.97 0.20
C LYS A 200 0.43 19.49 -1.24
N ASP A 201 1.56 19.09 -1.82
CA ASP A 201 1.63 18.57 -3.19
C ASP A 201 0.78 17.31 -3.37
N LYS A 202 0.77 16.43 -2.37
CA LYS A 202 -0.09 15.22 -2.38
C LYS A 202 -1.57 15.57 -2.25
N LEU A 203 -1.93 16.55 -1.44
CA LEU A 203 -3.31 17.02 -1.34
C LEU A 203 -3.75 17.68 -2.66
N GLU A 204 -2.90 18.48 -3.29
CA GLU A 204 -3.15 19.06 -4.61
C GLU A 204 -3.34 17.96 -5.67
N HIS A 205 -2.55 16.87 -5.60
CA HIS A 205 -2.74 15.70 -6.46
C HIS A 205 -4.10 15.03 -6.24
N VAL A 206 -4.54 14.87 -4.98
CA VAL A 206 -5.89 14.34 -4.67
C VAL A 206 -7.00 15.22 -5.23
N GLU A 207 -6.87 16.54 -5.11
CA GLU A 207 -7.85 17.47 -5.67
C GLU A 207 -7.86 17.44 -7.21
N LYS A 208 -6.70 17.22 -7.84
CA LYS A 208 -6.61 16.97 -9.28
C LYS A 208 -7.34 15.68 -9.68
N LEU A 209 -7.12 14.59 -8.95
CA LEU A 209 -7.84 13.33 -9.17
C LEU A 209 -9.35 13.50 -9.02
N LYS A 210 -9.82 14.21 -7.99
CA LYS A 210 -11.25 14.48 -7.83
C LYS A 210 -11.84 15.21 -9.02
N LYS A 211 -11.19 16.26 -9.51
CA LYS A 211 -11.65 17.01 -10.69
C LYS A 211 -11.69 16.13 -11.95
N GLU A 212 -10.77 15.22 -12.08
CA GLU A 212 -10.69 14.26 -13.17
C GLU A 212 -11.89 13.30 -13.18
N PHE A 213 -12.27 12.79 -12.00
CA PHE A 213 -13.36 11.83 -11.86
C PHE A 213 -14.76 12.48 -11.66
N SER A 214 -14.84 13.81 -11.56
CA SER A 214 -16.09 14.56 -11.47
C SER A 214 -16.60 15.04 -12.83
N LYS A 215 -15.90 14.72 -13.91
CA LYS A 215 -16.31 14.97 -15.31
C LYS A 215 -16.87 13.73 -15.95
#